data_5ec8ef9e9ee26bb6d9b12b09c2622998
#
_entry.id   5ec8ef9e9ee26bb6d9b12b09c2622998
#
_cell.length_a   1.000
_cell.length_b   1.000
_cell.length_c   1.000
_cell.angle_alpha   90.00
_cell.angle_beta   90.00
_cell.angle_gamma   90.00
#
_symmetry.space_group_name_H-M   'P 1'
#
loop_
_entity.id
_entity.type
_entity.pdbx_description
1 polymer ?
#
loop_
_entity_poly.entity_id
_entity_poly.type
_entity_poly.pdbx_seq_one_letter_code
_entity_poly.pdbx_strand_id
1 'polypeptide(L)'
;MTRKNQRQQPKPGRVSRRVFLRAAPLSSLLAPLALRPPNRIYASSSRPDDIRIDDVSCDYEEYRYRAPYKFGGREVDRTTLLNVRCIVRTASGRSAHGFGSMTMGNVWAFPSQQMSYDKTLGAMKALAEQIRKITADFREPGHPIDINVWLEPEYLKAADEISRRLDLEETIPKLCTLVTASPVDAALHDAFGKIHGVSSYQTYGRDFMAYDLSHYLGPLFKGEHLDEYLLTEPKRRLALYHSVGASDSIENSDIRQRINDGLPESLREWIRYNGLTHLKIKLDGNDLAWDLERMVHIDRVTREVQQELGVKEWVYSLDFNERCPNVTYLVDFLHYVKERTPAGFEMIQYIEQPTARDLEKHRENTMHEAAKLRPVVIDESLTSLDRLMLAREMGYTGAALKACKGQSPTLLIAAAAQKYRMFLCVQDLTCPGASLVHSVGLAAHIPGVTAVEANAREYVPSANKPWESRFPGIFRVKDGMMSTADLNRPGLGAVE
;
A
#
# COMPACT_ATOMS: atom_id res chain seq x y z
N MET A 1 26.41 48.36 -50.39
CA MET A 1 25.03 48.71 -50.02
C MET A 1 24.32 47.47 -49.54
N THR A 2 24.08 47.37 -48.26
CA THR A 2 22.92 46.72 -47.61
C THR A 2 23.21 46.57 -46.10
N ARG A 3 22.39 47.24 -45.33
CA ARG A 3 22.54 47.42 -43.86
C ARG A 3 22.18 46.16 -43.13
N LYS A 4 23.04 45.73 -42.20
CA LYS A 4 22.74 44.75 -41.14
C LYS A 4 21.97 45.42 -40.00
N ASN A 5 20.77 44.98 -39.73
CA ASN A 5 20.00 45.34 -38.54
C ASN A 5 20.43 44.43 -37.38
N GLN A 6 21.11 45.00 -36.39
CA GLN A 6 21.33 44.38 -35.10
C GLN A 6 20.12 44.65 -34.16
N ARG A 7 19.45 43.63 -33.71
CA ARG A 7 18.45 43.71 -32.63
C ARG A 7 19.19 43.60 -31.30
N GLN A 8 19.12 44.66 -30.51
CA GLN A 8 19.59 44.73 -29.13
C GLN A 8 18.70 43.89 -28.22
N GLN A 9 19.33 43.10 -27.32
CA GLN A 9 18.69 42.43 -26.17
C GLN A 9 18.52 43.43 -25.04
N PRO A 10 17.42 43.39 -24.27
CA PRO A 10 17.25 44.23 -23.08
C PRO A 10 17.99 43.64 -21.87
N LYS A 11 18.64 44.52 -21.10
CA LYS A 11 19.35 44.26 -19.83
C LYS A 11 18.34 43.96 -18.73
N PRO A 12 18.68 43.08 -17.74
CA PRO A 12 17.83 42.81 -16.60
C PRO A 12 17.84 43.96 -15.60
N GLY A 13 16.65 44.44 -15.27
CA GLY A 13 16.41 45.49 -14.27
C GLY A 13 16.68 45.00 -12.85
N ARG A 14 17.41 45.83 -12.09
CA ARG A 14 17.60 45.72 -10.63
C ARG A 14 16.25 45.90 -9.92
N VAL A 15 15.80 44.88 -9.17
CA VAL A 15 14.68 45.01 -8.24
C VAL A 15 15.23 45.41 -6.86
N SER A 16 14.71 46.54 -6.40
CA SER A 16 15.01 47.19 -5.13
C SER A 16 14.53 46.37 -3.92
N ARG A 17 15.40 46.20 -2.92
CA ARG A 17 15.05 45.74 -1.57
C ARG A 17 14.25 46.82 -0.86
N ARG A 18 13.12 46.46 -0.28
CA ARG A 18 12.45 46.93 0.93
C ARG A 18 10.94 46.97 0.78
N VAL A 19 10.25 45.94 1.22
CA VAL A 19 9.05 46.07 2.08
C VAL A 19 9.05 44.91 3.04
N PHE A 20 9.44 45.14 4.30
CA PHE A 20 9.18 44.23 5.42
C PHE A 20 7.72 44.45 5.84
N LEU A 21 6.84 43.55 5.43
CA LEU A 21 5.54 43.41 6.08
C LEU A 21 5.70 42.38 7.20
N ARG A 22 5.59 42.85 8.43
CA ARG A 22 5.45 42.06 9.64
C ARG A 22 4.17 41.23 9.51
N ALA A 23 4.29 39.94 9.27
CA ALA A 23 3.23 38.99 9.51
C ALA A 23 3.25 38.62 10.99
N ALA A 24 2.21 39.01 11.71
CA ALA A 24 1.94 38.53 13.06
C ALA A 24 1.62 37.02 12.97
N PRO A 25 2.02 36.22 13.98
CA PRO A 25 1.63 34.81 14.01
C PRO A 25 0.13 34.75 14.35
N LEU A 26 -0.67 34.35 13.40
CA LEU A 26 -2.02 33.82 13.66
C LEU A 26 -1.83 32.44 14.29
N SER A 27 -1.77 32.40 15.59
CA SER A 27 -2.02 31.22 16.41
C SER A 27 -3.52 30.92 16.30
N SER A 28 -3.91 30.24 15.20
CA SER A 28 -5.22 29.64 15.15
C SER A 28 -5.20 28.41 16.06
N LEU A 29 -5.86 28.52 17.20
CA LEU A 29 -6.33 27.42 18.03
C LEU A 29 -7.15 26.47 17.15
N LEU A 30 -6.49 25.48 16.54
CA LEU A 30 -7.15 24.26 16.06
C LEU A 30 -7.43 23.41 17.31
N ALA A 31 -8.60 23.61 17.90
CA ALA A 31 -9.17 22.60 18.77
C ALA A 31 -9.22 21.28 17.97
N PRO A 32 -8.84 20.13 18.55
CA PRO A 32 -9.05 18.84 17.90
C PRO A 32 -10.56 18.72 17.67
N LEU A 33 -10.97 18.73 16.41
CA LEU A 33 -12.28 18.24 16.02
C LEU A 33 -12.27 16.73 16.30
N ALA A 34 -12.63 16.36 17.53
CA ALA A 34 -13.07 15.03 17.81
C ALA A 34 -14.26 14.78 16.89
N LEU A 35 -14.04 14.01 15.83
CA LEU A 35 -15.12 13.45 15.03
C LEU A 35 -15.98 12.65 16.01
N ARG A 36 -17.08 13.27 16.50
CA ARG A 36 -18.15 12.52 17.16
C ARG A 36 -18.58 11.45 16.17
N PRO A 37 -18.63 10.17 16.59
CA PRO A 37 -19.24 9.15 15.74
C PRO A 37 -20.64 9.68 15.37
N PRO A 38 -21.02 9.68 14.11
CA PRO A 38 -22.35 10.11 13.73
C PRO A 38 -23.34 9.30 14.55
N ASN A 39 -24.22 9.99 15.27
CA ASN A 39 -25.38 9.33 15.81
C ASN A 39 -26.00 8.49 14.67
N ARG A 40 -26.25 7.20 14.93
CA ARG A 40 -26.81 6.20 14.00
C ARG A 40 -28.08 6.73 13.34
N ILE A 41 -27.96 7.63 12.42
CA ILE A 41 -28.93 7.92 11.39
C ILE A 41 -28.30 7.38 10.12
N TYR A 42 -28.55 6.09 9.87
CA TYR A 42 -28.44 5.53 8.51
C TYR A 42 -29.47 6.29 7.69
N ALA A 43 -29.10 7.48 7.22
CA ALA A 43 -30.03 8.35 6.55
C ALA A 43 -30.23 7.87 5.13
N SER A 44 -31.35 7.43 4.86
CA SER A 44 -32.25 7.33 3.69
C SER A 44 -31.82 8.04 2.40
N SER A 45 -30.58 7.96 1.97
CA SER A 45 -30.17 8.30 0.62
C SER A 45 -29.81 7.05 -0.20
N SER A 46 -30.53 5.91 0.08
CA SER A 46 -30.31 4.72 -0.71
C SER A 46 -30.65 5.00 -2.18
N ARG A 47 -29.71 4.74 -3.03
CA ARG A 47 -29.86 4.84 -4.50
C ARG A 47 -30.44 3.52 -5.04
N PRO A 48 -31.09 3.53 -6.21
CA PRO A 48 -31.55 2.30 -6.86
C PRO A 48 -30.44 1.30 -7.14
N ASP A 49 -29.20 1.81 -7.28
CA ASP A 49 -28.01 1.05 -7.60
C ASP A 49 -27.28 0.49 -6.36
N ASP A 50 -27.65 0.91 -5.16
CA ASP A 50 -27.09 0.41 -3.91
C ASP A 50 -27.33 -1.10 -3.75
N ILE A 51 -26.37 -1.75 -3.08
CA ILE A 51 -26.44 -3.19 -2.81
C ILE A 51 -26.81 -3.47 -1.36
N ARG A 52 -27.53 -4.57 -1.15
CA ARG A 52 -27.70 -5.24 0.13
C ARG A 52 -26.90 -6.52 0.14
N ILE A 53 -26.40 -6.90 1.28
CA ILE A 53 -25.66 -8.14 1.47
C ILE A 53 -26.66 -9.25 1.77
N ASP A 54 -26.68 -10.29 0.94
CA ASP A 54 -27.52 -11.48 1.13
C ASP A 54 -26.77 -12.56 1.90
N ASP A 55 -25.46 -12.78 1.57
CA ASP A 55 -24.62 -13.79 2.21
C ASP A 55 -23.15 -13.42 2.17
N VAL A 56 -22.37 -13.92 3.14
CA VAL A 56 -20.91 -13.82 3.21
C VAL A 56 -20.33 -15.11 3.76
N SER A 57 -19.42 -15.71 3.01
CA SER A 57 -18.67 -16.90 3.42
C SER A 57 -17.17 -16.65 3.32
N CYS A 58 -16.38 -17.42 4.06
CA CYS A 58 -14.94 -17.36 4.01
C CYS A 58 -14.30 -18.74 4.14
N ASP A 59 -13.14 -18.89 3.54
CA ASP A 59 -12.26 -20.06 3.66
C ASP A 59 -10.79 -19.63 3.70
N TYR A 60 -9.89 -20.58 4.00
CA TYR A 60 -8.47 -20.32 4.13
C TYR A 60 -7.66 -21.25 3.25
N GLU A 61 -6.56 -20.69 2.69
CA GLU A 61 -5.53 -21.45 2.02
C GLU A 61 -4.19 -21.23 2.70
N GLU A 62 -3.40 -22.29 2.88
CA GLU A 62 -2.10 -22.22 3.55
C GLU A 62 -0.98 -22.61 2.60
N TYR A 63 0.06 -21.81 2.57
CA TYR A 63 1.22 -22.01 1.70
C TYR A 63 2.52 -21.88 2.48
N ARG A 64 3.47 -22.75 2.15
CA ARG A 64 4.87 -22.62 2.57
C ARG A 64 5.63 -21.76 1.58
N TYR A 65 6.54 -20.93 2.11
CA TYR A 65 7.47 -20.20 1.27
C TYR A 65 8.56 -21.13 0.74
N ARG A 66 9.04 -20.85 -0.46
CA ARG A 66 10.17 -21.59 -1.06
C ARG A 66 11.50 -21.22 -0.38
N ALA A 67 11.59 -20.02 0.13
CA ALA A 67 12.70 -19.51 0.94
C ALA A 67 12.15 -18.62 2.04
N PRO A 68 12.76 -18.58 3.24
CA PRO A 68 12.34 -17.66 4.29
C PRO A 68 12.46 -16.21 3.84
N TYR A 69 11.49 -15.38 4.23
CA TYR A 69 11.51 -13.93 4.00
C TYR A 69 11.78 -13.19 5.30
N LYS A 70 12.86 -12.41 5.35
CA LYS A 70 13.24 -11.64 6.53
C LYS A 70 13.01 -10.14 6.32
N PHE A 71 12.21 -9.56 7.22
CA PHE A 71 11.93 -8.11 7.29
C PHE A 71 11.64 -7.69 8.73
N GLY A 72 11.92 -6.44 9.09
CA GLY A 72 11.64 -5.92 10.44
C GLY A 72 12.23 -6.78 11.57
N GLY A 73 13.37 -7.44 11.36
CA GLY A 73 14.01 -8.33 12.31
C GLY A 73 13.29 -9.67 12.53
N ARG A 74 12.31 -10.02 11.68
CA ARG A 74 11.51 -11.26 11.76
C ARG A 74 11.65 -12.07 10.49
N GLU A 75 11.53 -13.39 10.63
CA GLU A 75 11.55 -14.33 9.51
C GLU A 75 10.19 -15.00 9.37
N VAL A 76 9.73 -15.12 8.11
CA VAL A 76 8.45 -15.72 7.74
C VAL A 76 8.70 -16.82 6.72
N ASP A 77 8.16 -18.00 6.96
CA ASP A 77 8.30 -19.19 6.11
C ASP A 77 6.98 -19.72 5.56
N ARG A 78 5.88 -19.07 5.87
CA ARG A 78 4.52 -19.48 5.50
C ARG A 78 3.55 -18.31 5.47
N THR A 79 2.46 -18.49 4.76
CA THR A 79 1.35 -17.53 4.72
C THR A 79 0.00 -18.24 4.71
N THR A 80 -1.01 -17.57 5.27
CA THR A 80 -2.41 -17.96 5.18
C THR A 80 -3.16 -16.89 4.38
N LEU A 81 -3.88 -17.32 3.35
CA LEU A 81 -4.83 -16.47 2.62
C LEU A 81 -6.21 -16.60 3.26
N LEU A 82 -6.89 -15.49 3.42
CA LEU A 82 -8.31 -15.42 3.71
C LEU A 82 -9.04 -15.10 2.41
N ASN A 83 -9.85 -16.05 1.94
CA ASN A 83 -10.74 -15.89 0.80
C ASN A 83 -12.15 -15.58 1.29
N VAL A 84 -12.79 -14.58 0.70
CA VAL A 84 -14.15 -14.18 1.02
C VAL A 84 -14.99 -14.17 -0.24
N ARG A 85 -16.18 -14.75 -0.13
CA ARG A 85 -17.24 -14.68 -1.15
C ARG A 85 -18.44 -14.00 -0.57
N CYS A 86 -19.07 -13.12 -1.33
CA CYS A 86 -20.34 -12.53 -0.95
C CYS A 86 -21.37 -12.65 -2.07
N ILE A 87 -22.64 -12.63 -1.67
CA ILE A 87 -23.78 -12.47 -2.57
C ILE A 87 -24.43 -11.14 -2.22
N VAL A 88 -24.61 -10.30 -3.23
CA VAL A 88 -25.26 -9.00 -3.04
C VAL A 88 -26.48 -8.87 -3.96
N ARG A 89 -27.41 -7.98 -3.60
CA ARG A 89 -28.65 -7.73 -4.35
C ARG A 89 -28.99 -6.25 -4.40
N THR A 90 -29.41 -5.76 -5.57
CA THR A 90 -30.00 -4.41 -5.71
C THR A 90 -31.49 -4.40 -5.35
N ALA A 91 -32.04 -3.20 -5.17
CA ALA A 91 -33.49 -3.02 -4.96
C ALA A 91 -34.33 -3.58 -6.11
N SER A 92 -33.84 -3.61 -7.34
CA SER A 92 -34.49 -4.20 -8.51
C SER A 92 -34.45 -5.73 -8.55
N GLY A 93 -33.81 -6.39 -7.59
CA GLY A 93 -33.68 -7.84 -7.49
C GLY A 93 -32.54 -8.47 -8.28
N ARG A 94 -31.72 -7.69 -8.99
CA ARG A 94 -30.48 -8.21 -9.61
C ARG A 94 -29.53 -8.70 -8.49
N SER A 95 -28.80 -9.78 -8.71
CA SER A 95 -27.81 -10.28 -7.77
C SER A 95 -26.48 -10.54 -8.46
N ALA A 96 -25.39 -10.47 -7.70
CA ALA A 96 -24.05 -10.81 -8.15
C ALA A 96 -23.23 -11.45 -7.03
N HIS A 97 -22.24 -12.23 -7.43
CA HIS A 97 -21.23 -12.83 -6.56
C HIS A 97 -19.97 -11.95 -6.58
N GLY A 98 -19.42 -11.66 -5.41
CA GLY A 98 -18.14 -11.00 -5.27
C GLY A 98 -17.11 -11.91 -4.63
N PHE A 99 -15.86 -11.68 -4.97
CA PHE A 99 -14.71 -12.40 -4.44
C PHE A 99 -13.62 -11.44 -4.00
N GLY A 100 -13.04 -11.70 -2.82
CA GLY A 100 -11.88 -11.01 -2.29
C GLY A 100 -10.93 -12.01 -1.64
N SER A 101 -9.64 -11.81 -1.82
CA SER A 101 -8.60 -12.63 -1.22
C SER A 101 -7.48 -11.76 -0.69
N MET A 102 -6.97 -12.08 0.49
CA MET A 102 -5.84 -11.35 1.07
C MET A 102 -5.01 -12.23 1.99
N THR A 103 -3.69 -12.02 1.94
CA THR A 103 -2.76 -12.56 2.92
C THR A 103 -3.09 -12.03 4.31
N MET A 104 -3.19 -12.89 5.32
CA MET A 104 -3.46 -12.45 6.70
C MET A 104 -2.28 -11.71 7.31
N GLY A 105 -1.04 -12.07 6.99
CA GLY A 105 0.16 -11.28 7.30
C GLY A 105 0.30 -10.90 8.77
N ASN A 106 -0.02 -11.82 9.70
CA ASN A 106 -0.04 -11.58 11.14
C ASN A 106 1.29 -11.03 11.67
N VAL A 107 2.43 -11.47 11.13
CA VAL A 107 3.76 -10.99 11.57
C VAL A 107 3.94 -9.48 11.33
N TRP A 108 3.32 -8.94 10.28
CA TRP A 108 3.35 -7.51 9.96
C TRP A 108 2.21 -6.72 10.60
N ALA A 109 0.99 -7.28 10.51
CA ALA A 109 -0.24 -6.59 10.96
C ALA A 109 -0.44 -6.64 12.47
N PHE A 110 0.04 -7.72 13.11
CA PHE A 110 -0.05 -7.96 14.55
C PHE A 110 1.31 -8.40 15.11
N PRO A 111 2.36 -7.56 14.96
CA PRO A 111 3.68 -7.90 15.50
C PRO A 111 3.63 -7.98 17.01
N SER A 112 4.06 -9.12 17.58
CA SER A 112 4.15 -9.33 19.02
C SER A 112 5.50 -9.92 19.40
N GLN A 113 6.00 -9.55 20.58
CA GLN A 113 7.17 -10.18 21.20
C GLN A 113 6.74 -11.22 22.24
N GLN A 114 5.47 -11.20 22.64
CA GLN A 114 4.93 -12.03 23.72
C GLN A 114 4.13 -13.22 23.18
N MET A 115 3.53 -13.07 22.00
CA MET A 115 2.68 -14.09 21.38
C MET A 115 3.38 -14.78 20.21
N SER A 116 3.13 -16.09 20.07
CA SER A 116 3.62 -16.87 18.95
C SER A 116 2.91 -16.50 17.63
N TYR A 117 3.54 -16.90 16.51
CA TYR A 117 2.93 -16.81 15.18
C TYR A 117 1.51 -17.40 15.15
N ASP A 118 1.35 -18.61 15.71
CA ASP A 118 0.08 -19.33 15.67
C ASP A 118 -0.98 -18.68 16.58
N LYS A 119 -0.57 -18.04 17.69
CA LYS A 119 -1.50 -17.32 18.58
C LYS A 119 -2.04 -16.05 17.90
N THR A 120 -1.18 -15.24 17.27
CA THR A 120 -1.62 -14.04 16.53
C THR A 120 -2.43 -14.41 15.30
N LEU A 121 -2.07 -15.45 14.55
CA LEU A 121 -2.86 -15.94 13.41
C LEU A 121 -4.23 -16.48 13.87
N GLY A 122 -4.26 -17.23 14.99
CA GLY A 122 -5.51 -17.72 15.58
C GLY A 122 -6.46 -16.61 15.98
N ALA A 123 -5.93 -15.52 16.55
CA ALA A 123 -6.69 -14.33 16.88
C ALA A 123 -7.26 -13.65 15.62
N MET A 124 -6.48 -13.53 14.54
CA MET A 124 -6.95 -13.01 13.25
C MET A 124 -8.04 -13.90 12.62
N LYS A 125 -7.89 -15.23 12.67
CA LYS A 125 -8.93 -16.16 12.17
C LYS A 125 -10.23 -16.01 12.98
N ALA A 126 -10.15 -15.86 14.30
CA ALA A 126 -11.32 -15.60 15.16
C ALA A 126 -11.97 -14.25 14.82
N LEU A 127 -11.18 -13.23 14.55
CA LEU A 127 -11.67 -11.91 14.11
C LEU A 127 -12.31 -11.98 12.72
N ALA A 128 -11.73 -12.71 11.77
CA ALA A 128 -12.31 -12.89 10.42
C ALA A 128 -13.69 -13.52 10.47
N GLU A 129 -13.91 -14.54 11.32
CA GLU A 129 -15.22 -15.14 11.50
C GLU A 129 -16.23 -14.16 12.11
N GLN A 130 -15.81 -13.30 13.04
CA GLN A 130 -16.68 -12.29 13.61
C GLN A 130 -17.00 -11.18 12.60
N ILE A 131 -16.03 -10.71 11.82
CA ILE A 131 -16.21 -9.76 10.72
C ILE A 131 -17.21 -10.34 9.71
N ARG A 132 -17.04 -11.61 9.31
CA ARG A 132 -17.98 -12.30 8.41
C ARG A 132 -19.41 -12.24 8.94
N LYS A 133 -19.63 -12.56 10.23
CA LYS A 133 -20.98 -12.51 10.85
C LYS A 133 -21.56 -11.09 10.88
N ILE A 134 -20.77 -10.11 11.34
CA ILE A 134 -21.19 -8.70 11.37
C ILE A 134 -21.60 -8.24 9.97
N THR A 135 -20.82 -8.59 8.95
CA THR A 135 -21.13 -8.22 7.56
C THR A 135 -22.37 -8.94 7.04
N ALA A 136 -22.49 -10.26 7.28
CA ALA A 136 -23.65 -11.03 6.87
C ALA A 136 -24.96 -10.58 7.55
N ASP A 137 -24.89 -10.01 8.74
CA ASP A 137 -26.04 -9.48 9.48
C ASP A 137 -26.38 -8.03 9.13
N PHE A 138 -25.55 -7.34 8.36
CA PHE A 138 -25.79 -5.95 7.94
C PHE A 138 -26.88 -5.89 6.86
N ARG A 139 -27.90 -5.02 7.05
CA ARG A 139 -29.11 -4.97 6.19
C ARG A 139 -29.31 -3.67 5.45
N GLU A 140 -28.54 -2.61 5.78
CA GLU A 140 -28.71 -1.33 5.11
C GLU A 140 -28.14 -1.39 3.69
N PRO A 141 -28.85 -0.88 2.69
CA PRO A 141 -28.29 -0.76 1.33
C PRO A 141 -27.28 0.37 1.26
N GLY A 142 -26.26 0.20 0.44
CA GLY A 142 -25.27 1.25 0.24
C GLY A 142 -24.27 0.94 -0.88
N HIS A 143 -23.50 1.94 -1.22
CA HIS A 143 -22.27 1.76 -1.99
C HIS A 143 -21.23 1.03 -1.13
N PRO A 144 -20.33 0.20 -1.67
CA PRO A 144 -19.32 -0.50 -0.86
C PRO A 144 -18.48 0.41 0.05
N ILE A 145 -18.14 1.63 -0.38
CA ILE A 145 -17.46 2.63 0.46
C ILE A 145 -18.29 2.95 1.71
N ASP A 146 -19.59 3.21 1.55
CA ASP A 146 -20.49 3.52 2.67
C ASP A 146 -20.60 2.34 3.63
N ILE A 147 -20.82 1.14 3.07
CA ILE A 147 -20.93 -0.10 3.85
C ILE A 147 -19.65 -0.33 4.68
N ASN A 148 -18.47 -0.14 4.08
CA ASN A 148 -17.20 -0.29 4.80
C ASN A 148 -17.06 0.75 5.92
N VAL A 149 -17.36 2.03 5.63
CA VAL A 149 -17.30 3.12 6.63
C VAL A 149 -18.25 2.85 7.80
N TRP A 150 -19.43 2.30 7.54
CA TRP A 150 -20.38 1.97 8.59
C TRP A 150 -19.97 0.75 9.42
N LEU A 151 -19.30 -0.23 8.80
CA LEU A 151 -18.90 -1.49 9.46
C LEU A 151 -17.56 -1.42 10.17
N GLU A 152 -16.62 -0.57 9.76
CA GLU A 152 -15.28 -0.47 10.38
C GLU A 152 -15.35 -0.28 11.90
N PRO A 153 -16.21 0.59 12.48
CA PRO A 153 -16.32 0.72 13.93
C PRO A 153 -16.78 -0.55 14.65
N GLU A 154 -17.65 -1.34 14.01
CA GLU A 154 -18.11 -2.61 14.58
C GLU A 154 -17.00 -3.69 14.51
N TYR A 155 -16.20 -3.68 13.44
CA TYR A 155 -15.02 -4.56 13.33
C TYR A 155 -13.97 -4.25 14.40
N LEU A 156 -13.72 -2.97 14.69
CA LEU A 156 -12.81 -2.55 15.76
C LEU A 156 -13.31 -3.00 17.15
N LYS A 157 -14.61 -2.87 17.44
CA LYS A 157 -15.20 -3.40 18.67
C LYS A 157 -15.04 -4.92 18.77
N ALA A 158 -15.27 -5.63 17.66
CA ALA A 158 -15.09 -7.07 17.61
C ALA A 158 -13.63 -7.48 17.89
N ALA A 159 -12.65 -6.70 17.40
CA ALA A 159 -11.23 -6.92 17.70
C ALA A 159 -10.94 -6.79 19.20
N ASP A 160 -11.49 -5.78 19.87
CA ASP A 160 -11.38 -5.59 21.32
C ASP A 160 -12.07 -6.73 22.12
N GLU A 161 -13.23 -7.19 21.67
CA GLU A 161 -13.96 -8.30 22.29
C GLU A 161 -13.21 -9.61 22.13
N ILE A 162 -12.65 -9.88 20.96
CA ILE A 162 -11.82 -11.07 20.70
C ILE A 162 -10.56 -11.04 21.54
N SER A 163 -9.89 -9.90 21.63
CA SER A 163 -8.68 -9.75 22.46
C SER A 163 -8.95 -10.12 23.91
N ARG A 164 -10.05 -9.65 24.48
CA ARG A 164 -10.50 -9.98 25.85
C ARG A 164 -10.91 -11.46 25.98
N ARG A 165 -11.69 -11.99 25.01
CA ARG A 165 -12.19 -13.36 25.07
C ARG A 165 -11.09 -14.41 24.97
N LEU A 166 -10.05 -14.12 24.21
CA LEU A 166 -8.90 -15.01 24.03
C LEU A 166 -7.77 -14.75 25.03
N ASP A 167 -7.96 -13.82 25.95
CA ASP A 167 -6.97 -13.39 26.95
C ASP A 167 -5.60 -13.15 26.30
N LEU A 168 -5.60 -12.25 25.28
CA LEU A 168 -4.39 -11.94 24.54
C LEU A 168 -3.50 -10.99 25.36
N GLU A 169 -2.20 -11.22 25.35
CA GLU A 169 -1.18 -10.39 26.02
C GLU A 169 -1.12 -8.96 25.44
N GLU A 170 -1.46 -8.83 24.17
CA GLU A 170 -1.55 -7.57 23.45
C GLU A 170 -2.88 -7.52 22.69
N THR A 171 -3.55 -6.38 22.68
CA THR A 171 -4.82 -6.22 21.94
C THR A 171 -4.60 -6.26 20.44
N ILE A 172 -5.58 -6.75 19.68
CA ILE A 172 -5.54 -6.77 18.22
C ILE A 172 -5.44 -5.32 17.71
N PRO A 173 -4.35 -4.95 16.98
CA PRO A 173 -4.17 -3.59 16.50
C PRO A 173 -5.17 -3.21 15.41
N LYS A 174 -5.45 -1.90 15.23
CA LYS A 174 -6.28 -1.41 14.12
C LYS A 174 -5.78 -1.90 12.77
N LEU A 175 -4.48 -1.87 12.52
CA LEU A 175 -3.90 -2.37 11.26
C LEU A 175 -4.27 -3.84 11.01
N CYS A 176 -4.22 -4.68 12.04
CA CYS A 176 -4.63 -6.08 11.96
C CYS A 176 -6.11 -6.23 11.63
N THR A 177 -6.97 -5.39 12.21
CA THR A 177 -8.41 -5.37 11.91
C THR A 177 -8.66 -5.00 10.45
N LEU A 178 -7.97 -3.98 9.93
CA LEU A 178 -8.07 -3.57 8.52
C LEU A 178 -7.64 -4.69 7.57
N VAL A 179 -6.50 -5.35 7.86
CA VAL A 179 -6.01 -6.47 7.05
C VAL A 179 -7.00 -7.63 7.04
N THR A 180 -7.57 -7.95 8.20
CA THR A 180 -8.54 -9.04 8.32
C THR A 180 -9.87 -8.72 7.60
N ALA A 181 -10.28 -7.45 7.57
CA ALA A 181 -11.50 -7.00 6.89
C ALA A 181 -11.32 -6.79 5.38
N SER A 182 -10.08 -6.61 4.91
CA SER A 182 -9.80 -6.20 3.52
C SER A 182 -10.36 -7.13 2.46
N PRO A 183 -10.39 -8.48 2.59
CA PRO A 183 -11.01 -9.34 1.59
C PRO A 183 -12.54 -9.25 1.56
N VAL A 184 -13.19 -8.89 2.68
CA VAL A 184 -14.63 -8.58 2.71
C VAL A 184 -14.91 -7.32 1.90
N ASP A 185 -14.16 -6.25 2.16
CA ASP A 185 -14.27 -4.99 1.43
C ASP A 185 -14.03 -5.19 -0.07
N ALA A 186 -12.98 -5.93 -0.44
CA ALA A 186 -12.70 -6.30 -1.83
C ALA A 186 -13.87 -7.09 -2.47
N ALA A 187 -14.45 -8.07 -1.78
CA ALA A 187 -15.57 -8.86 -2.29
C ALA A 187 -16.81 -7.99 -2.55
N LEU A 188 -17.11 -7.03 -1.68
CA LEU A 188 -18.23 -6.10 -1.86
C LEU A 188 -18.01 -5.19 -3.08
N HIS A 189 -16.82 -4.63 -3.27
CA HIS A 189 -16.46 -3.85 -4.45
C HIS A 189 -16.51 -4.68 -5.74
N ASP A 190 -16.02 -5.90 -5.69
CA ASP A 190 -16.05 -6.82 -6.82
C ASP A 190 -17.49 -7.16 -7.23
N ALA A 191 -18.35 -7.49 -6.26
CA ALA A 191 -19.76 -7.73 -6.49
C ALA A 191 -20.49 -6.51 -7.05
N PHE A 192 -20.16 -5.30 -6.53
CA PHE A 192 -20.76 -4.05 -6.98
C PHE A 192 -20.45 -3.76 -8.46
N GLY A 193 -19.19 -3.89 -8.88
CA GLY A 193 -18.83 -3.74 -10.27
C GLY A 193 -19.50 -4.78 -11.17
N LYS A 194 -19.54 -6.05 -10.74
CA LYS A 194 -20.17 -7.15 -11.48
C LYS A 194 -21.68 -6.96 -11.65
N ILE A 195 -22.41 -6.52 -10.61
CA ILE A 195 -23.88 -6.33 -10.69
C ILE A 195 -24.25 -5.22 -11.66
N HIS A 196 -23.35 -4.24 -11.85
CA HIS A 196 -23.50 -3.15 -12.81
C HIS A 196 -22.85 -3.44 -14.17
N GLY A 197 -22.13 -4.55 -14.32
CA GLY A 197 -21.47 -4.96 -15.58
C GLY A 197 -20.25 -4.10 -15.95
N VAL A 198 -19.65 -3.41 -15.00
CA VAL A 198 -18.52 -2.50 -15.19
C VAL A 198 -17.37 -2.80 -14.25
N SER A 199 -16.18 -2.28 -14.54
CA SER A 199 -15.08 -2.27 -13.55
C SER A 199 -15.49 -1.49 -12.31
N SER A 200 -15.15 -1.99 -11.11
CA SER A 200 -15.42 -1.28 -9.87
C SER A 200 -14.83 0.13 -9.84
N TYR A 201 -13.73 0.36 -10.57
CA TYR A 201 -13.12 1.69 -10.69
C TYR A 201 -13.95 2.70 -11.49
N GLN A 202 -14.98 2.24 -12.22
CA GLN A 202 -15.94 3.10 -12.91
C GLN A 202 -17.16 3.45 -12.04
N THR A 203 -17.22 2.97 -10.80
CA THR A 203 -18.36 3.16 -9.90
C THR A 203 -18.09 4.19 -8.79
N TYR A 204 -16.99 4.89 -8.82
CA TYR A 204 -16.57 5.82 -7.75
C TYR A 204 -16.94 7.29 -8.03
N GLY A 205 -17.82 7.53 -8.99
CA GLY A 205 -18.30 8.85 -9.34
C GLY A 205 -19.69 9.16 -8.80
N ARG A 206 -20.14 10.36 -9.11
CA ARG A 206 -21.47 10.92 -8.71
C ARG A 206 -22.65 10.01 -9.11
N ASP A 207 -22.51 9.25 -10.18
CA ASP A 207 -23.59 8.41 -10.67
C ASP A 207 -23.87 7.22 -9.75
N PHE A 208 -22.91 6.77 -8.98
CA PHE A 208 -23.01 5.62 -8.07
C PHE A 208 -22.90 6.01 -6.59
N MET A 209 -22.06 6.97 -6.22
CA MET A 209 -21.87 7.39 -4.83
C MET A 209 -22.95 8.38 -4.38
N ALA A 210 -23.55 8.12 -3.22
CA ALA A 210 -24.57 8.99 -2.64
C ALA A 210 -23.99 10.29 -2.05
N TYR A 211 -22.74 10.23 -1.61
CA TYR A 211 -22.06 11.32 -0.94
C TYR A 211 -20.82 11.76 -1.72
N ASP A 212 -20.49 13.06 -1.63
CA ASP A 212 -19.19 13.56 -2.06
C ASP A 212 -18.11 13.22 -1.02
N LEU A 213 -16.85 13.46 -1.37
CA LEU A 213 -15.71 13.15 -0.51
C LEU A 213 -15.68 13.95 0.78
N SER A 214 -16.45 15.05 0.91
CA SER A 214 -16.52 15.79 2.17
C SER A 214 -17.18 14.98 3.29
N HIS A 215 -18.05 14.03 2.94
CA HIS A 215 -18.66 13.11 3.90
C HIS A 215 -17.63 12.21 4.61
N TYR A 216 -16.57 11.81 3.88
CA TYR A 216 -15.55 10.86 4.35
C TYR A 216 -14.26 11.57 4.82
N LEU A 217 -13.87 12.64 4.15
CA LEU A 217 -12.56 13.28 4.28
C LEU A 217 -12.62 14.71 4.83
N GLY A 218 -13.84 15.24 5.04
CA GLY A 218 -14.05 16.56 5.62
C GLY A 218 -14.20 17.69 4.60
N PRO A 219 -14.45 18.93 5.07
CA PRO A 219 -14.99 20.04 4.28
C PRO A 219 -14.17 20.46 3.05
N LEU A 220 -12.85 20.21 3.08
CA LEU A 220 -11.94 20.55 1.96
C LEU A 220 -12.24 19.77 0.67
N PHE A 221 -13.00 18.68 0.76
CA PHE A 221 -13.37 17.80 -0.36
C PHE A 221 -14.81 18.00 -0.82
N LYS A 222 -15.44 19.11 -0.44
CA LYS A 222 -16.84 19.37 -0.78
C LYS A 222 -17.06 19.46 -2.29
N GLY A 223 -17.99 18.65 -2.78
CA GLY A 223 -18.36 18.56 -4.17
C GLY A 223 -17.47 17.65 -5.02
N GLU A 224 -16.40 17.10 -4.46
CA GLU A 224 -15.45 16.19 -5.14
C GLU A 224 -15.85 14.73 -4.95
N HIS A 225 -15.54 13.87 -5.94
CA HIS A 225 -15.78 12.43 -5.91
C HIS A 225 -14.48 11.67 -6.20
N LEU A 226 -14.46 10.37 -5.89
CA LEU A 226 -13.25 9.56 -6.05
C LEU A 226 -12.79 9.43 -7.50
N ASP A 227 -13.68 9.49 -8.48
CA ASP A 227 -13.36 9.45 -9.92
C ASP A 227 -12.50 10.63 -10.38
N GLU A 228 -12.44 11.73 -9.61
CA GLU A 228 -11.52 12.85 -9.86
C GLU A 228 -10.06 12.51 -9.46
N TYR A 229 -9.88 11.47 -8.64
CA TYR A 229 -8.59 11.03 -8.09
C TYR A 229 -8.15 9.67 -8.61
N LEU A 230 -8.96 9.02 -9.43
CA LEU A 230 -8.71 7.68 -9.96
C LEU A 230 -8.80 7.67 -11.48
N LEU A 231 -8.08 6.74 -12.09
CA LEU A 231 -8.23 6.44 -13.50
C LEU A 231 -9.37 5.44 -13.67
N THR A 232 -10.31 5.71 -14.54
CA THR A 232 -11.40 4.78 -14.92
C THR A 232 -10.89 3.59 -15.72
N GLU A 233 -9.82 3.81 -16.49
CA GLU A 233 -9.11 2.77 -17.24
C GLU A 233 -7.75 2.50 -16.62
N PRO A 234 -7.33 1.23 -16.49
CA PRO A 234 -6.04 0.91 -15.90
C PRO A 234 -4.89 1.36 -16.79
N LYS A 235 -3.79 1.83 -16.19
CA LYS A 235 -2.52 1.96 -16.91
C LYS A 235 -2.17 0.62 -17.52
N ARG A 236 -1.69 0.61 -18.76
CA ARG A 236 -1.42 -0.62 -19.50
C ARG A 236 -0.24 -1.44 -18.97
N ARG A 237 0.68 -0.81 -18.24
CA ARG A 237 1.89 -1.43 -17.69
C ARG A 237 2.29 -0.76 -16.39
N LEU A 238 2.83 -1.55 -15.48
CA LEU A 238 3.44 -1.09 -14.22
C LEU A 238 4.81 -1.73 -14.05
N ALA A 239 5.77 -1.00 -13.56
CA ALA A 239 7.03 -1.59 -13.14
C ALA A 239 6.83 -2.46 -11.89
N LEU A 240 7.62 -3.52 -11.78
CA LEU A 240 7.65 -4.37 -10.60
C LEU A 240 8.68 -3.85 -9.61
N TYR A 241 8.26 -3.51 -8.39
CA TYR A 241 9.17 -3.44 -7.25
C TYR A 241 9.44 -4.85 -6.74
N HIS A 242 10.67 -5.31 -6.95
CA HIS A 242 11.17 -6.58 -6.43
C HIS A 242 11.70 -6.35 -5.02
N SER A 243 11.24 -7.13 -4.05
CA SER A 243 11.75 -7.06 -2.68
C SER A 243 13.10 -7.77 -2.57
N VAL A 244 14.02 -7.16 -1.84
CA VAL A 244 15.30 -7.76 -1.46
C VAL A 244 15.25 -7.93 0.05
N GLY A 245 14.78 -9.08 0.51
CA GLY A 245 14.65 -9.41 1.93
C GLY A 245 15.98 -9.36 2.66
N ALA A 246 15.97 -9.11 3.96
CA ALA A 246 17.21 -8.91 4.73
C ALA A 246 18.12 -10.14 4.77
N SER A 247 17.59 -11.34 4.49
CA SER A 247 18.36 -12.60 4.38
C SER A 247 18.60 -13.08 2.95
N ASP A 248 18.08 -12.36 1.94
CA ASP A 248 18.22 -12.81 0.55
C ASP A 248 19.66 -12.69 0.07
N SER A 249 20.07 -13.69 -0.73
CA SER A 249 21.36 -13.72 -1.41
C SER A 249 21.44 -12.61 -2.47
N ILE A 250 22.48 -11.81 -2.42
CA ILE A 250 22.70 -10.74 -3.39
C ILE A 250 23.47 -11.30 -4.59
N GLU A 251 24.50 -12.10 -4.31
CA GLU A 251 25.32 -12.78 -5.31
C GLU A 251 25.15 -14.30 -5.25
N ASN A 252 25.57 -14.99 -6.31
CA ASN A 252 25.52 -16.46 -6.35
C ASN A 252 26.44 -17.11 -5.31
N SER A 253 27.54 -16.42 -4.94
CA SER A 253 28.44 -16.85 -3.86
C SER A 253 27.78 -16.86 -2.48
N ASP A 254 26.68 -16.11 -2.28
CA ASP A 254 25.97 -16.04 -1.01
C ASP A 254 25.04 -17.24 -0.81
N ILE A 255 24.74 -17.99 -1.88
CA ILE A 255 23.83 -19.13 -1.88
C ILE A 255 24.55 -20.33 -1.23
N ARG A 256 24.17 -20.70 -0.02
CA ARG A 256 24.74 -21.86 0.70
C ARG A 256 24.23 -23.18 0.12
N GLN A 257 22.95 -23.25 -0.20
CA GLN A 257 22.30 -24.44 -0.73
C GLN A 257 21.22 -24.00 -1.72
N ARG A 258 21.33 -24.48 -2.98
CA ARG A 258 20.36 -24.16 -4.02
C ARG A 258 19.08 -24.94 -3.84
N ILE A 259 17.95 -24.25 -4.10
CA ILE A 259 16.61 -24.83 -4.11
C ILE A 259 16.40 -25.64 -5.39
N ASN A 260 16.94 -25.16 -6.51
CA ASN A 260 16.85 -25.81 -7.85
C ASN A 260 15.40 -26.04 -8.33
N ASP A 261 14.50 -25.10 -8.07
CA ASP A 261 13.09 -25.15 -8.52
C ASP A 261 12.87 -24.45 -9.88
N GLY A 262 13.94 -24.03 -10.54
CA GLY A 262 13.92 -23.35 -11.84
C GLY A 262 13.72 -21.83 -11.75
N LEU A 263 13.61 -21.26 -10.55
CA LEU A 263 13.55 -19.82 -10.31
C LEU A 263 14.91 -19.30 -9.84
N PRO A 264 15.20 -18.00 -10.07
CA PRO A 264 16.37 -17.34 -9.51
C PRO A 264 16.46 -17.44 -7.98
N GLU A 265 17.68 -17.41 -7.45
CA GLU A 265 17.94 -17.54 -6.02
C GLU A 265 18.85 -16.44 -5.47
N SER A 266 19.37 -15.56 -6.32
CA SER A 266 20.10 -14.35 -5.92
C SER A 266 19.51 -13.11 -6.60
N LEU A 267 19.75 -11.94 -6.02
CA LEU A 267 19.36 -10.68 -6.63
C LEU A 267 19.95 -10.53 -8.04
N ARG A 268 21.23 -10.90 -8.23
CA ARG A 268 21.90 -10.89 -9.52
C ARG A 268 21.13 -11.71 -10.57
N GLU A 269 20.69 -12.90 -10.20
CA GLU A 269 19.89 -13.77 -11.09
C GLU A 269 18.49 -13.17 -11.35
N TRP A 270 17.81 -12.63 -10.32
CA TRP A 270 16.49 -12.02 -10.46
C TRP A 270 16.49 -10.82 -11.41
N ILE A 271 17.52 -9.93 -11.31
CA ILE A 271 17.62 -8.78 -12.20
C ILE A 271 17.75 -9.25 -13.66
N ARG A 272 18.62 -10.23 -13.94
CA ARG A 272 18.78 -10.79 -15.30
C ARG A 272 17.52 -11.49 -15.79
N TYR A 273 16.87 -12.27 -14.94
CA TYR A 273 15.71 -13.08 -15.30
C TYR A 273 14.50 -12.24 -15.69
N ASN A 274 14.25 -11.15 -14.99
CA ASN A 274 13.07 -10.30 -15.21
C ASN A 274 13.38 -8.93 -15.80
N GLY A 275 14.65 -8.52 -15.96
CA GLY A 275 15.01 -7.16 -16.35
C GLY A 275 14.59 -6.12 -15.33
N LEU A 276 14.77 -6.41 -14.03
CA LEU A 276 14.26 -5.57 -12.95
C LEU A 276 14.90 -4.17 -12.94
N THR A 277 14.09 -3.15 -12.76
CA THR A 277 14.54 -1.75 -12.63
C THR A 277 14.11 -1.10 -11.32
N HIS A 278 13.26 -1.74 -10.53
CA HIS A 278 12.78 -1.22 -9.24
C HIS A 278 13.06 -2.25 -8.16
N LEU A 279 13.85 -1.88 -7.16
CA LEU A 279 14.23 -2.75 -6.06
C LEU A 279 13.80 -2.14 -4.73
N LYS A 280 13.09 -2.93 -3.92
CA LYS A 280 12.75 -2.58 -2.54
C LYS A 280 13.72 -3.29 -1.60
N ILE A 281 14.58 -2.53 -0.94
CA ILE A 281 15.66 -3.05 -0.11
C ILE A 281 15.23 -3.06 1.36
N LYS A 282 15.18 -4.26 1.95
CA LYS A 282 14.96 -4.42 3.38
C LYS A 282 16.25 -4.20 4.16
N LEU A 283 16.18 -3.29 5.12
CA LEU A 283 17.27 -2.91 6.01
C LEU A 283 16.95 -3.33 7.45
N ASP A 284 17.98 -3.41 8.31
CA ASP A 284 17.80 -3.88 9.68
C ASP A 284 17.36 -2.75 10.63
N GLY A 285 17.82 -1.51 10.40
CA GLY A 285 17.44 -0.33 11.15
C GLY A 285 18.07 -0.20 12.54
N ASN A 286 18.88 -1.16 12.97
CA ASN A 286 19.54 -1.15 14.28
C ASN A 286 21.05 -1.46 14.22
N ASP A 287 21.57 -1.76 13.03
CA ASP A 287 23.00 -1.91 12.74
C ASP A 287 23.36 -1.05 11.53
N LEU A 288 23.82 0.17 11.80
CA LEU A 288 24.13 1.17 10.78
C LEU A 288 25.24 0.70 9.81
N ALA A 289 26.22 -0.06 10.32
CA ALA A 289 27.31 -0.57 9.50
C ALA A 289 26.81 -1.65 8.54
N TRP A 290 25.97 -2.57 9.04
CA TRP A 290 25.35 -3.60 8.21
C TRP A 290 24.44 -3.01 7.15
N ASP A 291 23.57 -2.06 7.52
CA ASP A 291 22.66 -1.40 6.59
C ASP A 291 23.42 -0.69 5.46
N LEU A 292 24.52 0.01 5.80
CA LEU A 292 25.35 0.71 4.84
C LEU A 292 26.05 -0.28 3.89
N GLU A 293 26.71 -1.31 4.42
CA GLU A 293 27.40 -2.31 3.59
C GLU A 293 26.40 -3.07 2.68
N ARG A 294 25.19 -3.37 3.19
CA ARG A 294 24.13 -4.00 2.38
C ARG A 294 23.70 -3.10 1.23
N MET A 295 23.44 -1.81 1.49
CA MET A 295 23.08 -0.86 0.45
C MET A 295 24.17 -0.72 -0.61
N VAL A 296 25.42 -0.57 -0.19
CA VAL A 296 26.59 -0.46 -1.10
C VAL A 296 26.75 -1.74 -1.94
N HIS A 297 26.59 -2.91 -1.33
CA HIS A 297 26.71 -4.19 -2.02
C HIS A 297 25.58 -4.37 -3.06
N ILE A 298 24.32 -4.09 -2.69
CA ILE A 298 23.18 -4.16 -3.62
C ILE A 298 23.38 -3.18 -4.78
N ASP A 299 23.78 -1.93 -4.51
CA ASP A 299 24.02 -0.95 -5.57
C ASP A 299 25.13 -1.38 -6.53
N ARG A 300 26.24 -1.94 -6.01
CA ARG A 300 27.34 -2.46 -6.83
C ARG A 300 26.84 -3.56 -7.78
N VAL A 301 26.16 -4.59 -7.23
CA VAL A 301 25.66 -5.74 -8.01
C VAL A 301 24.62 -5.29 -9.03
N THR A 302 23.70 -4.41 -8.61
CA THR A 302 22.67 -3.88 -9.51
C THR A 302 23.31 -3.12 -10.67
N ARG A 303 24.25 -2.23 -10.40
CA ARG A 303 24.96 -1.45 -11.43
C ARG A 303 25.70 -2.33 -12.43
N GLU A 304 26.40 -3.36 -11.96
CA GLU A 304 27.08 -4.32 -12.82
C GLU A 304 26.10 -5.00 -13.78
N VAL A 305 24.99 -5.53 -13.26
CA VAL A 305 24.00 -6.23 -14.10
C VAL A 305 23.24 -5.27 -15.03
N GLN A 306 22.90 -4.07 -14.56
CA GLN A 306 22.24 -3.07 -15.41
C GLN A 306 23.14 -2.62 -16.56
N GLN A 307 24.43 -2.51 -16.31
CA GLN A 307 25.41 -2.21 -17.35
C GLN A 307 25.50 -3.35 -18.39
N GLU A 308 25.47 -4.61 -17.96
CA GLU A 308 25.42 -5.78 -18.86
C GLU A 308 24.15 -5.78 -19.72
N LEU A 309 23.01 -5.38 -19.13
CA LEU A 309 21.71 -5.32 -19.82
C LEU A 309 21.51 -4.05 -20.65
N GLY A 310 22.42 -3.07 -20.58
CA GLY A 310 22.29 -1.78 -21.25
C GLY A 310 21.21 -0.87 -20.65
N VAL A 311 20.76 -1.14 -19.43
CA VAL A 311 19.77 -0.35 -18.69
C VAL A 311 20.48 0.84 -18.03
N LYS A 312 19.91 2.04 -18.20
CA LYS A 312 20.49 3.30 -17.70
C LYS A 312 19.79 3.86 -16.47
N GLU A 313 18.54 3.48 -16.25
CA GLU A 313 17.72 4.02 -15.19
C GLU A 313 17.12 2.89 -14.35
N TRP A 314 17.30 2.96 -13.05
CA TRP A 314 16.69 2.09 -12.05
C TRP A 314 16.50 2.87 -10.77
N VAL A 315 15.70 2.35 -9.84
CA VAL A 315 15.42 3.02 -8.58
C VAL A 315 15.42 2.04 -7.41
N TYR A 316 15.68 2.59 -6.23
CA TYR A 316 15.60 1.89 -4.95
C TYR A 316 14.50 2.50 -4.09
N SER A 317 13.76 1.67 -3.36
CA SER A 317 13.06 2.07 -2.14
C SER A 317 13.71 1.37 -0.95
N LEU A 318 13.87 2.08 0.15
CA LEU A 318 14.52 1.57 1.35
C LEU A 318 13.48 1.39 2.44
N ASP A 319 13.40 0.19 3.01
CA ASP A 319 12.38 -0.12 4.01
C ASP A 319 13.04 -0.67 5.28
N PHE A 320 12.93 0.10 6.35
CA PHE A 320 13.45 -0.24 7.67
C PHE A 320 12.44 -0.96 8.56
N ASN A 321 11.18 -1.07 8.11
CA ASN A 321 10.10 -1.69 8.88
C ASN A 321 10.09 -1.25 10.36
N GLU A 322 10.08 0.08 10.61
CA GLU A 322 9.94 0.72 11.93
C GLU A 322 11.15 0.58 12.87
N ARG A 323 12.29 0.06 12.41
CA ARG A 323 13.37 -0.38 13.29
C ARG A 323 14.41 0.67 13.64
N CYS A 324 14.46 1.78 12.90
CA CYS A 324 15.37 2.86 13.28
C CYS A 324 15.02 3.38 14.69
N PRO A 325 15.99 3.43 15.62
CA PRO A 325 15.71 3.88 16.98
C PRO A 325 15.23 5.33 17.04
N ASN A 326 15.64 6.14 16.07
CA ASN A 326 15.25 7.55 15.94
C ASN A 326 15.57 8.07 14.52
N VAL A 327 15.16 9.31 14.24
CA VAL A 327 15.41 9.95 12.95
C VAL A 327 16.91 10.24 12.69
N THR A 328 17.73 10.40 13.72
CA THR A 328 19.17 10.66 13.58
C THR A 328 19.85 9.47 12.90
N TYR A 329 19.49 8.24 13.28
CA TYR A 329 19.98 7.03 12.62
C TYR A 329 19.73 7.07 11.09
N LEU A 330 18.51 7.45 10.69
CA LEU A 330 18.15 7.55 9.28
C LEU A 330 18.95 8.63 8.55
N VAL A 331 19.11 9.79 9.15
CA VAL A 331 19.85 10.93 8.56
C VAL A 331 21.32 10.55 8.39
N ASP A 332 21.95 9.95 9.42
CA ASP A 332 23.33 9.48 9.37
C ASP A 332 23.51 8.42 8.28
N PHE A 333 22.60 7.43 8.22
CA PHE A 333 22.60 6.41 7.16
C PHE A 333 22.59 7.06 5.77
N LEU A 334 21.68 8.00 5.51
CA LEU A 334 21.57 8.67 4.22
C LEU A 334 22.82 9.47 3.86
N HIS A 335 23.46 10.11 4.83
CA HIS A 335 24.73 10.80 4.61
C HIS A 335 25.84 9.81 4.26
N TYR A 336 25.97 8.71 4.97
CA TYR A 336 26.98 7.68 4.67
C TYR A 336 26.72 6.99 3.32
N VAL A 337 25.48 6.73 2.95
CA VAL A 337 25.17 6.20 1.60
C VAL A 337 25.58 7.20 0.53
N LYS A 338 25.29 8.50 0.73
CA LYS A 338 25.68 9.56 -0.20
C LYS A 338 27.20 9.67 -0.36
N GLU A 339 27.96 9.43 0.70
CA GLU A 339 29.42 9.44 0.70
C GLU A 339 30.00 8.18 0.06
N ARG A 340 29.47 6.99 0.43
CA ARG A 340 30.02 5.69 0.02
C ARG A 340 29.59 5.27 -1.39
N THR A 341 28.39 5.62 -1.80
CA THR A 341 27.85 5.35 -3.14
C THR A 341 26.96 6.50 -3.62
N PRO A 342 27.57 7.63 -4.08
CA PRO A 342 26.81 8.81 -4.52
C PRO A 342 25.80 8.49 -5.63
N ALA A 343 26.17 7.64 -6.59
CA ALA A 343 25.27 7.23 -7.66
C ALA A 343 24.09 6.40 -7.13
N GLY A 344 24.33 5.45 -6.21
CA GLY A 344 23.29 4.68 -5.56
C GLY A 344 22.35 5.54 -4.72
N PHE A 345 22.89 6.58 -4.05
CA PHE A 345 22.08 7.55 -3.32
C PHE A 345 21.09 8.28 -4.25
N GLU A 346 21.52 8.70 -5.45
CA GLU A 346 20.63 9.37 -6.41
C GLU A 346 19.52 8.46 -6.93
N MET A 347 19.69 7.14 -6.90
CA MET A 347 18.68 6.15 -7.29
C MET A 347 17.62 5.90 -6.19
N ILE A 348 17.82 6.37 -4.96
CA ILE A 348 16.83 6.22 -3.89
C ILE A 348 15.60 7.08 -4.20
N GLN A 349 14.48 6.46 -4.46
CA GLN A 349 13.22 7.12 -4.76
C GLN A 349 12.50 7.56 -3.49
N TYR A 350 12.46 6.69 -2.47
CA TYR A 350 11.88 6.98 -1.16
C TYR A 350 12.39 6.05 -0.06
N ILE A 351 12.16 6.48 1.17
CA ILE A 351 12.37 5.67 2.39
C ILE A 351 10.99 5.39 3.00
N GLU A 352 10.78 4.15 3.46
CA GLU A 352 9.51 3.69 4.00
C GLU A 352 9.63 3.45 5.50
N GLN A 353 8.65 3.97 6.24
CA GLN A 353 8.40 3.77 7.67
C GLN A 353 9.67 3.49 8.49
N PRO A 354 10.59 4.46 8.59
CA PRO A 354 11.89 4.20 9.23
C PRO A 354 11.77 3.96 10.73
N THR A 355 10.88 4.68 11.43
CA THR A 355 10.74 4.63 12.90
C THR A 355 9.40 4.01 13.31
N ALA A 356 9.26 3.74 14.61
CA ALA A 356 8.12 3.05 15.23
C ALA A 356 6.76 3.59 14.74
N ARG A 357 5.79 2.67 14.54
CA ARG A 357 4.44 2.95 14.00
C ARG A 357 3.56 3.81 14.89
N ASP A 358 3.81 3.88 16.18
CA ASP A 358 3.05 4.75 17.09
C ASP A 358 3.58 6.18 17.04
N LEU A 359 3.13 6.91 16.00
CA LEU A 359 3.56 8.29 15.76
C LEU A 359 3.17 9.25 16.90
N GLU A 360 2.09 8.98 17.63
CA GLU A 360 1.68 9.83 18.73
C GLU A 360 2.60 9.69 19.94
N LYS A 361 3.05 8.48 20.21
CA LYS A 361 3.98 8.18 21.29
C LYS A 361 5.40 8.67 20.97
N HIS A 362 5.75 8.76 19.69
CA HIS A 362 7.10 9.07 19.21
C HIS A 362 7.13 10.34 18.33
N ARG A 363 6.46 11.41 18.80
CA ARG A 363 6.38 12.70 18.08
C ARG A 363 7.73 13.38 17.88
N GLU A 364 8.73 13.02 18.65
CA GLU A 364 10.12 13.50 18.52
C GLU A 364 10.77 13.04 17.22
N ASN A 365 10.32 11.91 16.64
CA ASN A 365 10.86 11.34 15.40
C ASN A 365 10.25 12.00 14.15
N THR A 366 10.45 13.32 13.98
CA THR A 366 9.98 14.03 12.80
C THR A 366 10.87 13.76 11.59
N MET A 367 10.28 13.66 10.40
CA MET A 367 10.97 13.32 9.15
C MET A 367 11.44 14.53 8.34
N HIS A 368 11.29 15.76 8.86
CA HIS A 368 11.61 16.98 8.12
C HIS A 368 13.04 17.04 7.58
N GLU A 369 14.04 16.60 8.37
CA GLU A 369 15.43 16.60 7.93
C GLU A 369 15.73 15.47 6.93
N ALA A 370 15.24 14.25 7.19
CA ALA A 370 15.37 13.14 6.27
C ALA A 370 14.69 13.42 4.92
N ALA A 371 13.51 14.06 4.94
CA ALA A 371 12.75 14.41 3.75
C ALA A 371 13.41 15.46 2.86
N LYS A 372 14.37 16.25 3.38
CA LYS A 372 15.21 17.13 2.56
C LYS A 372 16.23 16.35 1.72
N LEU A 373 16.59 15.16 2.16
CA LEU A 373 17.54 14.28 1.48
C LEU A 373 16.81 13.37 0.47
N ARG A 374 15.78 12.65 0.93
CA ARG A 374 14.94 11.75 0.10
C ARG A 374 13.51 11.72 0.65
N PRO A 375 12.48 11.53 -0.21
CA PRO A 375 11.09 11.39 0.24
C PRO A 375 10.94 10.29 1.29
N VAL A 376 10.13 10.54 2.32
CA VAL A 376 9.81 9.55 3.37
C VAL A 376 8.33 9.25 3.31
N VAL A 377 7.96 7.97 3.20
CA VAL A 377 6.57 7.51 3.11
C VAL A 377 6.14 6.79 4.38
N ILE A 378 4.89 7.03 4.78
CA ILE A 378 4.24 6.33 5.88
C ILE A 378 3.63 5.01 5.38
N ASP A 379 3.80 3.91 6.12
CA ASP A 379 3.20 2.60 5.84
C ASP A 379 2.47 2.01 7.04
N GLU A 380 3.14 1.36 7.99
CA GLU A 380 2.52 0.67 9.13
C GLU A 380 1.63 1.60 9.97
N SER A 381 2.01 2.85 10.08
CA SER A 381 1.24 3.86 10.81
C SER A 381 -0.02 4.34 10.05
N LEU A 382 -0.10 4.11 8.73
CA LEU A 382 -1.16 4.63 7.87
C LEU A 382 -2.43 3.77 7.99
N THR A 383 -3.24 4.04 9.00
CA THR A 383 -4.49 3.30 9.29
C THR A 383 -5.74 4.17 9.27
N SER A 384 -5.62 5.48 9.00
CA SER A 384 -6.73 6.42 8.90
C SER A 384 -6.28 7.76 8.31
N LEU A 385 -7.26 8.61 7.96
CA LEU A 385 -6.98 10.01 7.55
C LEU A 385 -6.23 10.79 8.65
N ASP A 386 -6.62 10.62 9.92
CA ASP A 386 -5.94 11.30 11.03
C ASP A 386 -4.46 10.92 11.12
N ARG A 387 -4.14 9.64 10.85
CA ARG A 387 -2.74 9.17 10.79
C ARG A 387 -1.99 9.74 9.60
N LEU A 388 -2.64 9.91 8.44
CA LEU A 388 -2.05 10.60 7.30
C LEU A 388 -1.75 12.07 7.64
N MET A 389 -2.67 12.76 8.31
CA MET A 389 -2.49 14.17 8.70
C MET A 389 -1.39 14.35 9.74
N LEU A 390 -1.32 13.45 10.73
CA LEU A 390 -0.24 13.42 11.71
C LEU A 390 1.13 13.17 11.05
N ALA A 391 1.20 12.19 10.15
CA ALA A 391 2.43 11.92 9.42
C ALA A 391 2.90 13.15 8.61
N ARG A 392 1.97 13.83 7.95
CA ARG A 392 2.27 15.08 7.23
C ARG A 392 2.83 16.17 8.16
N GLU A 393 2.22 16.35 9.34
CA GLU A 393 2.72 17.26 10.37
C GLU A 393 4.15 16.89 10.81
N MET A 394 4.43 15.59 10.93
CA MET A 394 5.74 15.04 11.30
C MET A 394 6.75 15.02 10.14
N GLY A 395 6.41 15.55 8.96
CA GLY A 395 7.35 15.70 7.84
C GLY A 395 7.42 14.49 6.87
N TYR A 396 6.52 13.51 6.97
CA TYR A 396 6.37 12.50 5.93
C TYR A 396 5.86 13.16 4.64
N THR A 397 6.44 12.80 3.52
CA THR A 397 6.15 13.39 2.21
C THR A 397 5.38 12.48 1.26
N GLY A 398 5.12 11.24 1.69
CA GLY A 398 4.39 10.27 0.88
C GLY A 398 3.62 9.26 1.69
N ALA A 399 2.84 8.43 1.01
CA ALA A 399 1.99 7.40 1.57
C ALA A 399 2.12 6.08 0.80
N ALA A 400 2.34 4.98 1.52
CA ALA A 400 2.31 3.63 0.98
C ALA A 400 0.89 3.08 1.04
N LEU A 401 0.27 2.98 -0.13
CA LEU A 401 -1.07 2.44 -0.30
C LEU A 401 -1.00 0.92 -0.43
N LYS A 402 -1.92 0.22 0.22
CA LYS A 402 -1.95 -1.25 0.19
C LYS A 402 -3.40 -1.75 0.12
N ALA A 403 -3.68 -2.64 -0.84
CA ALA A 403 -4.98 -3.32 -0.94
C ALA A 403 -5.31 -4.11 0.34
N CYS A 404 -4.29 -4.60 1.06
CA CYS A 404 -4.47 -5.31 2.33
C CYS A 404 -5.00 -4.44 3.49
N LYS A 405 -5.03 -3.11 3.34
CA LYS A 405 -5.66 -2.22 4.32
C LYS A 405 -7.14 -1.95 4.00
N GLY A 406 -7.67 -2.59 2.94
CA GLY A 406 -9.01 -2.42 2.39
C GLY A 406 -9.03 -1.55 1.14
N GLN A 407 -9.92 -1.85 0.21
CA GLN A 407 -10.14 -1.07 -1.01
C GLN A 407 -10.68 0.33 -0.66
N SER A 408 -11.76 0.38 0.14
CA SER A 408 -12.42 1.62 0.55
C SER A 408 -11.47 2.60 1.27
N PRO A 409 -10.83 2.23 2.40
CA PRO A 409 -9.95 3.16 3.10
C PRO A 409 -8.73 3.54 2.26
N THR A 410 -8.21 2.62 1.42
CA THR A 410 -7.04 2.92 0.58
C THR A 410 -7.39 3.95 -0.50
N LEU A 411 -8.55 3.88 -1.14
CA LEU A 411 -8.98 4.86 -2.13
C LEU A 411 -9.24 6.24 -1.51
N LEU A 412 -9.86 6.29 -0.34
CA LEU A 412 -10.07 7.55 0.40
C LEU A 412 -8.73 8.20 0.78
N ILE A 413 -7.79 7.40 1.29
CA ILE A 413 -6.43 7.88 1.61
C ILE A 413 -5.69 8.33 0.33
N ALA A 414 -5.83 7.62 -0.78
CA ALA A 414 -5.23 7.99 -2.05
C ALA A 414 -5.73 9.36 -2.54
N ALA A 415 -7.03 9.64 -2.44
CA ALA A 415 -7.60 10.94 -2.76
C ALA A 415 -7.05 12.04 -1.83
N ALA A 416 -7.04 11.78 -0.51
CA ALA A 416 -6.49 12.73 0.45
C ALA A 416 -5.01 13.04 0.20
N ALA A 417 -4.18 12.02 -0.01
CA ALA A 417 -2.76 12.18 -0.26
C ALA A 417 -2.49 12.95 -1.56
N GLN A 418 -3.26 12.70 -2.64
CA GLN A 418 -3.17 13.49 -3.88
C GLN A 418 -3.55 14.95 -3.67
N LYS A 419 -4.64 15.22 -2.95
CA LYS A 419 -5.06 16.59 -2.59
C LYS A 419 -3.94 17.34 -1.86
N TYR A 420 -3.23 16.65 -0.98
CA TYR A 420 -2.11 17.19 -0.24
C TYR A 420 -0.76 17.11 -0.97
N ARG A 421 -0.74 16.66 -2.24
CA ARG A 421 0.45 16.55 -3.10
C ARG A 421 1.54 15.65 -2.48
N MET A 422 1.15 14.59 -1.81
CA MET A 422 2.07 13.60 -1.27
C MET A 422 2.48 12.60 -2.36
N PHE A 423 3.70 12.10 -2.29
CA PHE A 423 4.15 10.99 -3.12
C PHE A 423 3.34 9.73 -2.79
N LEU A 424 2.99 8.95 -3.82
CA LEU A 424 2.24 7.71 -3.67
C LEU A 424 3.00 6.52 -4.24
N CYS A 425 3.05 5.45 -3.49
CA CYS A 425 3.43 4.13 -3.96
C CYS A 425 2.35 3.10 -3.59
N VAL A 426 2.28 2.01 -4.36
CA VAL A 426 1.42 0.87 -4.03
C VAL A 426 2.30 -0.33 -3.74
N GLN A 427 2.04 -0.95 -2.61
CA GLN A 427 2.84 -2.04 -2.08
C GLN A 427 1.96 -3.24 -1.73
N ASP A 428 2.60 -4.37 -1.45
CA ASP A 428 1.88 -5.59 -1.12
C ASP A 428 2.19 -6.11 0.31
N LEU A 429 1.64 -7.26 0.63
CA LEU A 429 1.86 -8.00 1.88
C LEU A 429 2.22 -9.46 1.53
N THR A 430 3.12 -9.66 0.57
CA THR A 430 3.39 -10.96 -0.04
C THR A 430 2.08 -11.59 -0.56
N CYS A 431 1.37 -10.82 -1.38
CA CYS A 431 0.05 -11.15 -1.89
C CYS A 431 0.14 -12.07 -3.10
N PRO A 432 -0.27 -13.35 -3.04
CA PRO A 432 -0.31 -14.23 -4.20
C PRO A 432 -1.68 -14.25 -4.88
N GLY A 433 -1.72 -14.77 -6.10
CA GLY A 433 -2.95 -15.06 -6.82
C GLY A 433 -3.89 -13.87 -6.95
N ALA A 434 -5.14 -14.01 -6.52
CA ALA A 434 -6.15 -12.96 -6.58
C ALA A 434 -5.77 -11.70 -5.79
N SER A 435 -5.10 -11.85 -4.66
CA SER A 435 -4.66 -10.70 -3.86
C SER A 435 -3.59 -9.87 -4.58
N LEU A 436 -2.73 -10.49 -5.38
CA LEU A 436 -1.80 -9.77 -6.26
C LEU A 436 -2.55 -9.06 -7.39
N VAL A 437 -3.50 -9.73 -8.05
CA VAL A 437 -4.33 -9.11 -9.10
C VAL A 437 -5.03 -7.87 -8.56
N HIS A 438 -5.58 -7.93 -7.35
CA HIS A 438 -6.20 -6.79 -6.67
C HIS A 438 -5.18 -5.66 -6.41
N SER A 439 -3.99 -5.97 -5.87
CA SER A 439 -2.94 -4.98 -5.60
C SER A 439 -2.46 -4.30 -6.89
N VAL A 440 -2.26 -5.06 -7.97
CA VAL A 440 -1.90 -4.53 -9.29
C VAL A 440 -3.03 -3.67 -9.87
N GLY A 441 -4.30 -4.10 -9.70
CA GLY A 441 -5.48 -3.33 -10.09
C GLY A 441 -5.53 -1.98 -9.40
N LEU A 442 -5.33 -1.95 -8.10
CA LEU A 442 -5.24 -0.71 -7.31
C LEU A 442 -4.14 0.22 -7.87
N ALA A 443 -2.93 -0.29 -8.05
CA ALA A 443 -1.80 0.49 -8.58
C ALA A 443 -2.07 1.04 -9.99
N ALA A 444 -2.73 0.25 -10.84
CA ALA A 444 -3.04 0.64 -12.21
C ALA A 444 -4.04 1.79 -12.30
N HIS A 445 -4.89 1.97 -11.30
CA HIS A 445 -5.94 3.00 -11.31
C HIS A 445 -5.59 4.26 -10.51
N ILE A 446 -4.47 4.30 -9.79
CA ILE A 446 -4.06 5.51 -9.05
C ILE A 446 -3.12 6.36 -9.90
N PRO A 447 -3.48 7.62 -10.23
CA PRO A 447 -2.59 8.55 -10.95
C PRO A 447 -1.24 8.70 -10.22
N GLY A 448 -0.15 8.86 -10.97
CA GLY A 448 1.19 9.05 -10.42
C GLY A 448 1.90 7.79 -9.94
N VAL A 449 1.20 6.70 -9.64
CA VAL A 449 1.81 5.41 -9.32
C VAL A 449 2.29 4.74 -10.60
N THR A 450 3.57 4.43 -10.70
CA THR A 450 4.21 3.82 -11.88
C THR A 450 4.73 2.41 -11.66
N ALA A 451 4.76 1.98 -10.39
CA ALA A 451 5.27 0.69 -9.98
C ALA A 451 4.43 0.08 -8.86
N VAL A 452 4.48 -1.23 -8.73
CA VAL A 452 3.81 -2.00 -7.68
C VAL A 452 4.74 -3.07 -7.11
N GLU A 453 4.74 -3.23 -5.79
CA GLU A 453 5.45 -4.32 -5.13
C GLU A 453 4.71 -5.65 -5.34
N ALA A 454 5.45 -6.75 -5.59
CA ALA A 454 4.88 -8.07 -5.79
C ALA A 454 5.87 -9.17 -5.37
N ASN A 455 5.84 -9.51 -4.09
CA ASN A 455 6.82 -10.43 -3.47
C ASN A 455 6.43 -11.91 -3.60
N ALA A 456 5.14 -12.22 -3.76
CA ALA A 456 4.65 -13.60 -3.77
C ALA A 456 5.26 -14.47 -4.88
N ARG A 457 5.66 -13.86 -6.01
CA ARG A 457 6.33 -14.56 -7.12
C ARG A 457 7.71 -15.09 -6.72
N GLU A 458 8.29 -14.52 -5.71
CA GLU A 458 9.62 -14.81 -5.19
C GLU A 458 9.55 -15.83 -4.04
N TYR A 459 8.67 -15.60 -3.08
CA TYR A 459 8.60 -16.40 -1.85
C TYR A 459 7.55 -17.51 -1.89
N VAL A 460 6.42 -17.32 -2.58
CA VAL A 460 5.31 -18.30 -2.60
C VAL A 460 4.72 -18.50 -4.01
N PRO A 461 5.57 -18.80 -5.03
CA PRO A 461 5.13 -18.92 -6.42
C PRO A 461 4.08 -20.02 -6.63
N SER A 462 4.02 -21.04 -5.78
CA SER A 462 3.03 -22.10 -5.85
C SER A 462 1.59 -21.60 -5.77
N ALA A 463 1.33 -20.55 -4.98
CA ALA A 463 0.02 -19.95 -4.84
C ALA A 463 -0.40 -19.08 -6.05
N ASN A 464 0.55 -18.73 -6.92
CA ASN A 464 0.27 -18.00 -8.15
C ASN A 464 -0.15 -18.89 -9.32
N LYS A 465 0.26 -20.16 -9.33
CA LYS A 465 0.06 -21.10 -10.44
C LYS A 465 -1.39 -21.17 -10.97
N PRO A 466 -2.43 -21.22 -10.14
CA PRO A 466 -3.83 -21.25 -10.62
C PRO A 466 -4.24 -19.98 -11.36
N TRP A 467 -3.53 -18.87 -11.15
CA TRP A 467 -3.86 -17.54 -11.66
C TRP A 467 -3.04 -17.14 -12.89
N GLU A 468 -1.88 -17.76 -13.12
CA GLU A 468 -0.94 -17.42 -14.20
C GLU A 468 -1.55 -17.53 -15.60
N SER A 469 -2.44 -18.48 -15.84
CA SER A 469 -3.12 -18.64 -17.13
C SER A 469 -4.23 -17.61 -17.35
N ARG A 470 -4.83 -17.11 -16.27
CA ARG A 470 -5.91 -16.12 -16.30
C ARG A 470 -5.40 -14.69 -16.47
N PHE A 471 -4.22 -14.41 -15.90
CA PHE A 471 -3.58 -13.08 -15.87
C PHE A 471 -2.09 -13.18 -16.26
N PRO A 472 -1.78 -13.70 -17.44
CA PRO A 472 -0.39 -13.94 -17.85
C PRO A 472 0.44 -12.64 -17.85
N GLY A 473 -0.18 -11.49 -18.09
CA GLY A 473 0.49 -10.19 -18.08
C GLY A 473 1.00 -9.76 -16.71
N ILE A 474 0.32 -10.17 -15.64
CA ILE A 474 0.69 -9.84 -14.25
C ILE A 474 1.77 -10.80 -13.75
N PHE A 475 1.62 -12.09 -13.98
CA PHE A 475 2.49 -13.11 -13.41
C PHE A 475 3.77 -13.36 -14.24
N ARG A 476 3.81 -12.98 -15.52
CA ARG A 476 4.99 -13.08 -16.38
C ARG A 476 5.62 -11.70 -16.58
N VAL A 477 6.50 -11.35 -15.66
CA VAL A 477 7.23 -10.08 -15.72
C VAL A 477 8.25 -10.10 -16.86
N LYS A 478 8.22 -9.07 -17.70
CA LYS A 478 9.17 -8.89 -18.79
C LYS A 478 9.72 -7.46 -18.78
N ASP A 479 11.03 -7.33 -18.93
CA ASP A 479 11.72 -6.04 -18.91
C ASP A 479 11.37 -5.22 -17.65
N GLY A 480 11.27 -5.88 -16.50
CA GLY A 480 10.89 -5.29 -15.22
C GLY A 480 9.41 -4.86 -15.12
N MET A 481 8.58 -5.17 -16.12
CA MET A 481 7.22 -4.66 -16.23
C MET A 481 6.17 -5.78 -16.16
N MET A 482 5.06 -5.47 -15.49
CA MET A 482 3.81 -6.21 -15.54
C MET A 482 2.87 -5.57 -16.57
N SER A 483 2.15 -6.39 -17.34
CA SER A 483 1.04 -5.92 -18.20
C SER A 483 -0.28 -6.01 -17.44
N THR A 484 -1.07 -4.97 -17.51
CA THR A 484 -2.36 -4.83 -16.82
C THR A 484 -3.55 -4.93 -17.78
N ALA A 485 -3.29 -5.35 -19.03
CA ALA A 485 -4.30 -5.40 -20.09
C ALA A 485 -5.52 -6.27 -19.74
N ASP A 486 -5.32 -7.28 -18.87
CA ASP A 486 -6.36 -8.23 -18.46
C ASP A 486 -7.25 -7.71 -17.32
N LEU A 487 -6.99 -6.49 -16.78
CA LEU A 487 -7.69 -5.94 -15.61
C LEU A 487 -8.98 -5.20 -15.93
N ASN A 488 -9.18 -4.80 -17.20
CA ASN A 488 -10.40 -4.08 -17.60
C ASN A 488 -11.59 -5.05 -17.75
N ARG A 489 -12.14 -5.49 -16.62
CA ARG A 489 -13.24 -6.46 -16.51
C ARG A 489 -14.24 -5.98 -15.45
N PRO A 490 -15.51 -6.48 -15.47
CA PRO A 490 -16.44 -6.22 -14.38
C PRO A 490 -15.89 -6.64 -13.02
N GLY A 491 -16.18 -5.85 -12.00
CA GLY A 491 -15.65 -6.04 -10.66
C GLY A 491 -14.24 -5.49 -10.47
N LEU A 492 -13.48 -6.08 -9.56
CA LEU A 492 -12.07 -5.72 -9.30
C LEU A 492 -11.08 -6.45 -10.22
N GLY A 493 -11.58 -7.26 -11.15
CA GLY A 493 -10.78 -7.98 -12.12
C GLY A 493 -10.32 -9.36 -11.66
N ALA A 494 -10.23 -9.64 -10.38
CA ALA A 494 -9.96 -10.98 -9.85
C ALA A 494 -11.22 -11.85 -9.94
N VAL A 495 -11.44 -12.46 -11.07
CA VAL A 495 -12.62 -13.28 -11.32
C VAL A 495 -12.33 -14.73 -10.92
N GLU A 496 -13.23 -15.34 -10.11
CA GLU A 496 -13.36 -16.79 -10.01
C GLU A 496 -13.97 -17.38 -11.28
#